data_822b011e79ba811e8706649cd114667b
#
_entry.id   822b011e79ba811e8706649cd114667b
#
_cell.length_a   1.000
_cell.length_b   1.000
_cell.length_c   1.000
_cell.angle_alpha   90.00
_cell.angle_beta   90.00
_cell.angle_gamma   90.00
#
_symmetry.space_group_name_H-M   'P 1'
#
loop_
_entity.id
_entity.type
_entity.pdbx_description
1 polymer ?
#
loop_
_entity_poly.entity_id
_entity_poly.type
_entity_poly.pdbx_seq_one_letter_code
_entity_poly.pdbx_strand_id
1 'polypeptide(L)'
;MKNIHGQNVILCCPGFPSSSDSADKPFLLDHAQAIRRLGIHVTVICPSVPGLPSRSKINGVTVIRVRYAPHRLETLASTGAMYKEANGWRGVFVIPMLIALLWATLREAKQNRSFAIHGHWWVPGGFVATVAAGLMRSASIVHLHGSDVVIAKSKGMRYLARRVMRSANFVAAVSEPLREWGEAVSGREILVMSMPINSDRFPEPVAAPSDGPILAVGRLVKEKGFDVLISAMALLQTDEKFRIAIVGEGPERKALTEQALKLGVELDLLGELSPQMLGELYKSARFVVVPSRREGYGLVAAEAAASARAVVGSRVGGIPDLIEDGVSGILVEPDDVEQLSKALKIVDPNWGAAGLSKFHSLGLDNHSSALRDLYSNLTFT
;
A
#
# COMPACT_ATOMS: atom_id res chain seq x y z
N MET A 1 -16.22 0.03 26.96
CA MET A 1 -15.37 0.60 25.90
C MET A 1 -14.82 1.94 26.39
N LYS A 2 -13.51 2.18 26.24
CA LYS A 2 -12.93 3.49 26.57
C LYS A 2 -13.43 4.55 25.60
N ASN A 3 -13.68 5.77 26.10
CA ASN A 3 -13.97 6.90 25.24
C ASN A 3 -12.66 7.31 24.52
N ILE A 4 -12.62 7.10 23.22
CA ILE A 4 -11.45 7.44 22.35
C ILE A 4 -11.60 8.80 21.65
N HIS A 5 -12.78 9.42 21.74
CA HIS A 5 -13.06 10.73 21.15
C HIS A 5 -12.21 11.83 21.80
N GLY A 6 -11.62 12.71 21.00
CA GLY A 6 -10.73 13.79 21.49
C GLY A 6 -9.33 13.33 21.87
N GLN A 7 -9.01 12.04 21.75
CA GLN A 7 -7.68 11.50 22.00
C GLN A 7 -6.70 11.82 20.87
N ASN A 8 -5.39 11.64 21.12
CA ASN A 8 -4.33 11.86 20.13
C ASN A 8 -3.63 10.55 19.76
N VAL A 9 -3.50 10.28 18.48
CA VAL A 9 -2.73 9.15 17.92
C VAL A 9 -1.59 9.68 17.04
N ILE A 10 -0.41 9.08 17.19
CA ILE A 10 0.73 9.34 16.30
C ILE A 10 0.84 8.18 15.31
N LEU A 11 0.89 8.50 14.03
CA LEU A 11 1.25 7.54 12.97
C LEU A 11 2.73 7.73 12.62
N CYS A 12 3.52 6.66 12.75
CA CYS A 12 4.93 6.63 12.32
C CYS A 12 5.05 5.81 11.04
N CYS A 13 5.53 6.41 9.95
CA CYS A 13 5.63 5.75 8.66
C CYS A 13 6.88 6.15 7.87
N PRO A 14 7.35 5.32 6.90
CA PRO A 14 8.53 5.61 6.09
C PRO A 14 8.33 6.73 5.06
N GLY A 15 7.12 7.24 4.91
CA GLY A 15 6.74 8.34 4.02
C GLY A 15 5.24 8.57 4.08
N PHE A 16 4.80 9.75 3.67
CA PHE A 16 3.38 10.14 3.68
C PHE A 16 3.10 11.05 2.48
N PRO A 17 1.88 11.04 1.92
CA PRO A 17 1.51 11.91 0.79
C PRO A 17 1.95 13.36 0.96
N SER A 18 2.33 14.00 -0.15
CA SER A 18 2.70 15.42 -0.16
C SER A 18 1.49 16.36 -0.16
N SER A 19 0.38 15.89 -0.73
CA SER A 19 -0.92 16.56 -0.82
C SER A 19 -2.06 15.55 -0.80
N SER A 20 -3.32 16.02 -0.81
CA SER A 20 -4.52 15.19 -0.95
C SER A 20 -4.55 14.39 -2.26
N ASP A 21 -3.97 14.96 -3.31
CA ASP A 21 -4.00 14.42 -4.68
C ASP A 21 -2.70 13.69 -5.06
N SER A 22 -1.87 13.41 -4.05
CA SER A 22 -0.62 12.68 -4.27
C SER A 22 -0.88 11.21 -4.59
N ALA A 23 -0.26 10.71 -5.66
CA ALA A 23 -0.26 9.30 -6.01
C ALA A 23 0.64 8.44 -5.07
N ASP A 24 1.56 9.07 -4.29
CA ASP A 24 2.45 8.34 -3.38
C ASP A 24 1.71 7.98 -2.08
N LYS A 25 1.51 6.70 -1.85
CA LYS A 25 0.93 6.11 -0.61
C LYS A 25 -0.42 6.70 -0.18
N PRO A 26 -1.39 6.91 -1.07
CA PRO A 26 -2.67 7.52 -0.74
C PRO A 26 -3.42 6.77 0.37
N PHE A 27 -3.24 5.46 0.47
CA PHE A 27 -3.84 4.60 1.50
C PHE A 27 -3.45 4.99 2.93
N LEU A 28 -2.26 5.61 3.16
CA LEU A 28 -1.88 6.11 4.48
C LEU A 28 -2.70 7.35 4.87
N LEU A 29 -3.02 8.21 3.90
CA LEU A 29 -3.92 9.33 4.15
C LEU A 29 -5.35 8.85 4.44
N ASP A 30 -5.83 7.85 3.70
CA ASP A 30 -7.15 7.24 3.96
C ASP A 30 -7.21 6.59 5.34
N HIS A 31 -6.17 5.88 5.72
CA HIS A 31 -6.06 5.30 7.07
C HIS A 31 -6.10 6.39 8.15
N ALA A 32 -5.34 7.48 7.98
CA ALA A 32 -5.37 8.61 8.90
C ALA A 32 -6.75 9.29 8.95
N GLN A 33 -7.46 9.35 7.83
CA GLN A 33 -8.82 9.88 7.75
C GLN A 33 -9.84 8.97 8.44
N ALA A 34 -9.71 7.65 8.28
CA ALA A 34 -10.55 6.68 8.99
C ALA A 34 -10.41 6.81 10.52
N ILE A 35 -9.19 7.04 11.02
CA ILE A 35 -8.95 7.33 12.45
C ILE A 35 -9.63 8.65 12.85
N ARG A 36 -9.53 9.69 12.02
CA ARG A 36 -10.15 11.00 12.32
C ARG A 36 -11.67 10.95 12.35
N ARG A 37 -12.31 10.08 11.56
CA ARG A 37 -13.78 9.86 11.62
C ARG A 37 -14.25 9.36 13.00
N LEU A 38 -13.35 8.79 13.81
CA LEU A 38 -13.60 8.42 15.19
C LEU A 38 -13.51 9.60 16.18
N GLY A 39 -13.27 10.83 15.69
CA GLY A 39 -13.06 12.00 16.54
C GLY A 39 -11.65 12.04 17.17
N ILE A 40 -10.71 11.25 16.67
CA ILE A 40 -9.33 11.18 17.15
C ILE A 40 -8.47 12.20 16.38
N HIS A 41 -7.59 12.91 17.08
CA HIS A 41 -6.60 13.76 16.47
C HIS A 41 -5.40 12.94 15.98
N VAL A 42 -5.04 13.11 14.72
CA VAL A 42 -3.94 12.35 14.08
C VAL A 42 -2.77 13.27 13.75
N THR A 43 -1.59 12.90 14.26
CA THR A 43 -0.31 13.46 13.86
C THR A 43 0.52 12.37 13.17
N VAL A 44 0.98 12.64 11.94
CA VAL A 44 1.88 11.74 11.21
C VAL A 44 3.32 12.23 11.36
N ILE A 45 4.22 11.30 11.68
CA ILE A 45 5.67 11.54 11.72
C ILE A 45 6.33 10.66 10.68
N CYS A 46 7.03 11.28 9.74
CA CYS A 46 7.72 10.60 8.66
C CYS A 46 9.06 11.29 8.33
N PRO A 47 9.98 10.61 7.61
CA PRO A 47 11.21 11.23 7.14
C PRO A 47 10.92 12.42 6.22
N SER A 48 11.80 13.40 6.25
CA SER A 48 11.81 14.55 5.32
C SER A 48 12.10 14.09 3.90
N VAL A 49 11.54 14.82 2.95
CA VAL A 49 11.79 14.70 1.51
C VAL A 49 12.13 16.08 0.99
N PRO A 50 13.14 16.24 0.12
CA PRO A 50 13.52 17.53 -0.46
C PRO A 50 12.32 18.24 -1.12
N GLY A 51 12.18 19.54 -0.87
CA GLY A 51 11.11 20.36 -1.43
C GLY A 51 9.80 20.37 -0.62
N LEU A 52 9.64 19.50 0.37
CA LEU A 52 8.44 19.51 1.21
C LEU A 52 8.66 20.22 2.55
N PRO A 53 7.65 20.92 3.08
CA PRO A 53 7.74 21.61 4.36
C PRO A 53 7.88 20.63 5.54
N SER A 54 8.62 21.02 6.58
CA SER A 54 8.81 20.21 7.79
C SER A 54 7.51 19.98 8.57
N ARG A 55 6.54 20.89 8.46
CA ARG A 55 5.21 20.75 9.03
C ARG A 55 4.16 21.21 8.03
N SER A 56 3.12 20.39 7.84
CA SER A 56 1.99 20.69 6.96
C SER A 56 0.70 20.13 7.53
N LYS A 57 -0.43 20.50 6.95
CA LYS A 57 -1.73 19.91 7.26
C LYS A 57 -2.39 19.44 5.96
N ILE A 58 -2.73 18.17 5.88
CA ILE A 58 -3.33 17.53 4.69
C ILE A 58 -4.68 16.95 5.12
N ASN A 59 -5.77 17.44 4.57
CA ASN A 59 -7.14 17.04 4.92
C ASN A 59 -7.38 16.95 6.45
N GLY A 60 -6.81 17.92 7.20
CA GLY A 60 -6.93 17.99 8.65
C GLY A 60 -5.95 17.10 9.44
N VAL A 61 -5.14 16.26 8.78
CA VAL A 61 -4.06 15.48 9.39
C VAL A 61 -2.82 16.35 9.51
N THR A 62 -2.24 16.45 10.71
CA THR A 62 -0.97 17.13 10.92
C THR A 62 0.17 16.21 10.48
N VAL A 63 1.05 16.71 9.61
CA VAL A 63 2.22 15.94 9.10
C VAL A 63 3.50 16.64 9.52
N ILE A 64 4.36 15.92 10.22
CA ILE A 64 5.69 16.34 10.66
C ILE A 64 6.73 15.55 9.89
N ARG A 65 7.54 16.24 9.07
CA ARG A 65 8.61 15.65 8.28
C ARG A 65 9.94 15.93 8.93
N VAL A 66 10.64 14.87 9.35
CA VAL A 66 11.81 14.95 10.22
C VAL A 66 13.08 14.86 9.38
N ARG A 67 13.94 15.84 9.50
CA ARG A 67 15.26 15.86 8.86
C ARG A 67 16.19 14.84 9.50
N TYR A 68 16.95 14.13 8.67
CA TYR A 68 17.87 13.08 9.11
C TYR A 68 19.22 13.10 8.40
N ALA A 69 19.36 13.97 7.41
CA ALA A 69 20.59 14.15 6.63
C ALA A 69 20.68 15.59 6.09
N PRO A 70 21.79 16.00 5.46
CA PRO A 70 21.81 17.20 4.63
C PRO A 70 20.70 17.15 3.58
N HIS A 71 20.01 18.26 3.35
CA HIS A 71 18.75 18.32 2.58
C HIS A 71 18.80 17.59 1.23
N ARG A 72 19.91 17.70 0.48
CA ARG A 72 20.09 17.03 -0.82
C ARG A 72 20.24 15.50 -0.72
N LEU A 73 20.51 14.96 0.46
CA LEU A 73 20.74 13.55 0.73
C LEU A 73 19.54 12.85 1.39
N GLU A 74 18.47 13.58 1.68
CA GLU A 74 17.24 13.06 2.29
C GLU A 74 16.37 12.28 1.27
N THR A 75 16.97 11.28 0.63
CA THR A 75 16.34 10.54 -0.49
C THR A 75 15.93 9.12 -0.13
N LEU A 76 16.22 8.62 1.08
CA LEU A 76 15.83 7.26 1.51
C LEU A 76 14.32 7.00 1.40
N ALA A 77 13.50 8.02 1.68
CA ALA A 77 12.04 7.90 1.69
C ALA A 77 11.37 8.30 0.36
N SER A 78 12.10 8.95 -0.56
CA SER A 78 11.54 9.58 -1.77
C SER A 78 11.18 8.59 -2.88
N THR A 79 11.87 7.45 -2.94
CA THR A 79 11.74 6.50 -4.07
C THR A 79 10.69 5.41 -3.83
N GLY A 80 10.06 5.38 -2.65
CA GLY A 80 9.18 4.27 -2.26
C GLY A 80 9.87 2.91 -2.13
N ALA A 81 11.20 2.87 -2.26
CA ALA A 81 12.04 1.66 -2.20
C ALA A 81 13.14 1.80 -1.12
N MET A 82 12.78 2.36 0.03
CA MET A 82 13.71 2.64 1.13
C MET A 82 14.66 1.46 1.43
N TYR A 83 14.18 0.23 1.40
CA TYR A 83 15.01 -0.96 1.66
C TYR A 83 16.09 -1.20 0.58
N LYS A 84 15.85 -0.81 -0.67
CA LYS A 84 16.85 -0.90 -1.75
C LYS A 84 17.91 0.18 -1.58
N GLU A 85 17.49 1.41 -1.27
CA GLU A 85 18.37 2.55 -1.02
C GLU A 85 19.23 2.35 0.23
N ALA A 86 18.67 1.74 1.28
CA ALA A 86 19.38 1.43 2.53
C ALA A 86 20.48 0.37 2.37
N ASN A 87 20.42 -0.49 1.36
CA ASN A 87 21.47 -1.44 1.05
C ASN A 87 22.68 -0.83 0.32
N GLY A 88 22.55 0.42 -0.16
CA GLY A 88 23.64 1.18 -0.76
C GLY A 88 24.36 2.08 0.25
N TRP A 89 25.22 3.00 -0.25
CA TRP A 89 25.95 3.97 0.57
C TRP A 89 25.03 4.86 1.43
N ARG A 90 23.78 5.06 1.00
CA ARG A 90 22.75 5.81 1.73
C ARG A 90 22.31 5.12 3.02
N GLY A 91 22.63 3.84 3.21
CA GLY A 91 22.36 3.10 4.44
C GLY A 91 22.96 3.75 5.69
N VAL A 92 24.02 4.56 5.56
CA VAL A 92 24.60 5.34 6.66
C VAL A 92 23.58 6.28 7.32
N PHE A 93 22.56 6.73 6.60
CA PHE A 93 21.52 7.62 7.11
C PHE A 93 20.35 6.90 7.82
N VAL A 94 20.31 5.57 7.81
CA VAL A 94 19.22 4.81 8.46
C VAL A 94 19.19 5.04 9.97
N ILE A 95 20.34 4.97 10.63
CA ILE A 95 20.43 5.20 12.09
C ILE A 95 20.08 6.64 12.46
N PRO A 96 20.66 7.69 11.84
CA PRO A 96 20.22 9.08 12.07
C PRO A 96 18.72 9.28 11.84
N MET A 97 18.14 8.66 10.81
CA MET A 97 16.71 8.72 10.52
C MET A 97 15.87 8.11 11.65
N LEU A 98 16.25 6.93 12.15
CA LEU A 98 15.54 6.28 13.26
C LEU A 98 15.61 7.13 14.54
N ILE A 99 16.78 7.71 14.86
CA ILE A 99 16.96 8.59 16.01
C ILE A 99 16.09 9.85 15.87
N ALA A 100 16.10 10.48 14.69
CA ALA A 100 15.31 11.69 14.43
C ALA A 100 13.79 11.41 14.51
N LEU A 101 13.32 10.30 13.94
CA LEU A 101 11.93 9.87 14.03
C LEU A 101 11.54 9.58 15.50
N LEU A 102 12.37 8.86 16.23
CA LEU A 102 12.12 8.54 17.64
C LEU A 102 12.03 9.82 18.48
N TRP A 103 12.98 10.75 18.32
CA TRP A 103 12.98 12.00 19.06
C TRP A 103 11.73 12.85 18.78
N ALA A 104 11.35 12.99 17.51
CA ALA A 104 10.13 13.70 17.13
C ALA A 104 8.87 13.04 17.69
N THR A 105 8.82 11.70 17.65
CA THR A 105 7.70 10.93 18.21
C THR A 105 7.58 11.13 19.73
N LEU A 106 8.68 11.05 20.46
CA LEU A 106 8.70 11.28 21.91
C LEU A 106 8.26 12.69 22.27
N ARG A 107 8.77 13.71 21.52
CA ARG A 107 8.38 15.10 21.71
C ARG A 107 6.88 15.32 21.51
N GLU A 108 6.34 14.82 20.39
CA GLU A 108 4.93 14.97 20.03
C GLU A 108 4.02 14.18 21.00
N ALA A 109 4.42 12.97 21.39
CA ALA A 109 3.69 12.14 22.35
C ALA A 109 3.58 12.83 23.73
N LYS A 110 4.69 13.46 24.18
CA LYS A 110 4.70 14.20 25.43
C LYS A 110 3.83 15.46 25.37
N GLN A 111 3.90 16.23 24.29
CA GLN A 111 3.16 17.49 24.13
C GLN A 111 1.65 17.25 24.05
N ASN A 112 1.22 16.23 23.31
CA ASN A 112 -0.19 15.98 23.03
C ASN A 112 -0.79 14.83 23.87
N ARG A 113 -0.03 14.27 24.82
CA ARG A 113 -0.46 13.13 25.66
C ARG A 113 -1.06 12.01 24.80
N SER A 114 -0.33 11.61 23.74
CA SER A 114 -0.83 10.62 22.80
C SER A 114 -1.06 9.28 23.48
N PHE A 115 -2.26 8.72 23.31
CA PHE A 115 -2.61 7.45 23.95
C PHE A 115 -2.10 6.23 23.18
N ALA A 116 -1.87 6.38 21.87
CA ALA A 116 -1.35 5.30 21.03
C ALA A 116 -0.36 5.82 19.98
N ILE A 117 0.62 5.00 19.67
CA ILE A 117 1.60 5.21 18.60
C ILE A 117 1.47 4.04 17.62
N HIS A 118 1.04 4.32 16.39
CA HIS A 118 0.77 3.32 15.37
C HIS A 118 1.87 3.40 14.30
N GLY A 119 2.73 2.39 14.26
CA GLY A 119 3.84 2.29 13.33
C GLY A 119 3.48 1.47 12.10
N HIS A 120 3.63 2.05 10.92
CA HIS A 120 3.49 1.33 9.65
C HIS A 120 4.84 0.78 9.20
N TRP A 121 4.86 -0.48 8.77
CA TRP A 121 6.02 -1.38 8.60
C TRP A 121 6.72 -1.63 9.93
N TRP A 122 7.23 -2.84 10.14
CA TRP A 122 7.94 -3.14 11.38
C TRP A 122 9.19 -2.26 11.58
N VAL A 123 9.79 -1.75 10.48
CA VAL A 123 10.84 -0.72 10.45
C VAL A 123 10.62 0.22 9.25
N PRO A 124 10.74 1.55 9.40
CA PRO A 124 11.11 2.28 10.61
C PRO A 124 9.96 2.48 11.60
N GLY A 125 8.69 2.48 11.13
CA GLY A 125 7.53 2.92 11.91
C GLY A 125 7.28 2.08 13.17
N GLY A 126 7.22 0.77 13.04
CA GLY A 126 6.96 -0.14 14.15
C GLY A 126 8.06 -0.13 15.21
N PHE A 127 9.34 -0.07 14.78
CA PHE A 127 10.46 0.07 15.69
C PHE A 127 10.35 1.36 16.52
N VAL A 128 10.11 2.49 15.86
CA VAL A 128 9.94 3.79 16.53
C VAL A 128 8.72 3.76 17.46
N ALA A 129 7.60 3.23 16.99
CA ALA A 129 6.36 3.15 17.77
C ALA A 129 6.54 2.34 19.06
N THR A 130 7.14 1.15 18.98
CA THR A 130 7.33 0.28 20.16
C THR A 130 8.30 0.87 21.17
N VAL A 131 9.42 1.46 20.71
CA VAL A 131 10.39 2.11 21.62
C VAL A 131 9.79 3.36 22.27
N ALA A 132 9.14 4.23 21.48
CA ALA A 132 8.53 5.44 22.02
C ALA A 132 7.38 5.12 22.98
N ALA A 133 6.53 4.17 22.66
CA ALA A 133 5.42 3.75 23.51
C ALA A 133 5.89 3.20 24.86
N GLY A 134 6.95 2.38 24.87
CA GLY A 134 7.56 1.88 26.10
C GLY A 134 8.10 3.00 27.00
N LEU A 135 8.73 4.03 26.40
CA LEU A 135 9.26 5.18 27.15
C LEU A 135 8.16 6.13 27.66
N MET A 136 7.05 6.24 26.91
CA MET A 136 5.96 7.19 27.22
C MET A 136 4.78 6.53 27.94
N ARG A 137 4.83 5.22 28.19
CA ARG A 137 3.70 4.44 28.73
C ARG A 137 2.42 4.60 27.90
N SER A 138 2.58 4.69 26.57
CA SER A 138 1.50 4.69 25.58
C SER A 138 1.34 3.30 24.98
N ALA A 139 0.21 3.05 24.31
CA ALA A 139 0.05 1.81 23.57
C ALA A 139 0.77 1.88 22.21
N SER A 140 1.26 0.75 21.70
CA SER A 140 1.88 0.64 20.38
C SER A 140 1.16 -0.36 19.49
N ILE A 141 1.01 0.01 18.22
CA ILE A 141 0.48 -0.85 17.16
C ILE A 141 1.54 -0.93 16.06
N VAL A 142 1.77 -2.11 15.51
CA VAL A 142 2.63 -2.34 14.35
C VAL A 142 1.78 -2.87 13.21
N HIS A 143 1.77 -2.16 12.07
CA HIS A 143 1.00 -2.54 10.89
C HIS A 143 1.95 -2.96 9.77
N LEU A 144 1.86 -4.23 9.33
CA LEU A 144 2.72 -4.84 8.33
C LEU A 144 2.13 -4.61 6.93
N HIS A 145 3.01 -4.34 5.91
CA HIS A 145 2.59 -3.92 4.56
C HIS A 145 3.22 -4.70 3.40
N GLY A 146 3.98 -5.77 3.66
CA GLY A 146 4.52 -6.65 2.62
C GLY A 146 6.03 -6.50 2.38
N SER A 147 6.59 -5.29 2.22
CA SER A 147 8.06 -5.14 2.18
C SER A 147 8.74 -5.54 3.49
N ASP A 148 7.99 -5.68 4.56
CA ASP A 148 8.36 -6.25 5.85
C ASP A 148 9.08 -7.59 5.72
N VAL A 149 8.56 -8.47 4.88
CA VAL A 149 9.15 -9.80 4.57
C VAL A 149 10.53 -9.66 3.95
N VAL A 150 10.68 -8.71 3.02
CA VAL A 150 11.94 -8.49 2.29
C VAL A 150 13.02 -7.95 3.21
N ILE A 151 12.66 -7.01 4.08
CA ILE A 151 13.58 -6.41 5.04
C ILE A 151 14.04 -7.45 6.06
N ALA A 152 13.17 -8.37 6.47
CA ALA A 152 13.45 -9.41 7.46
C ALA A 152 14.10 -10.69 6.91
N LYS A 153 14.72 -10.66 5.70
CA LYS A 153 15.35 -11.84 5.09
C LYS A 153 16.57 -12.36 5.86
N SER A 154 17.41 -11.47 6.39
CA SER A 154 18.58 -11.91 7.16
C SER A 154 18.19 -12.35 8.58
N LYS A 155 18.94 -13.28 9.17
CA LYS A 155 18.68 -13.77 10.53
C LYS A 155 18.64 -12.65 11.57
N GLY A 156 19.54 -11.65 11.46
CA GLY A 156 19.59 -10.50 12.36
C GLY A 156 18.37 -9.60 12.24
N MET A 157 17.96 -9.27 11.00
CA MET A 157 16.76 -8.44 10.75
C MET A 157 15.48 -9.19 11.14
N ARG A 158 15.41 -10.50 10.92
CA ARG A 158 14.30 -11.34 11.37
C ARG A 158 14.18 -11.38 12.89
N TYR A 159 15.31 -11.46 13.60
CA TYR A 159 15.33 -11.37 15.06
C TYR A 159 14.84 -10.00 15.55
N LEU A 160 15.28 -8.91 14.90
CA LEU A 160 14.82 -7.56 15.22
C LEU A 160 13.32 -7.39 14.95
N ALA A 161 12.82 -7.84 13.80
CA ALA A 161 11.41 -7.83 13.47
C ALA A 161 10.57 -8.58 14.53
N ARG A 162 11.04 -9.77 14.95
CA ARG A 162 10.43 -10.54 16.05
C ARG A 162 10.37 -9.73 17.35
N ARG A 163 11.45 -9.05 17.71
CA ARG A 163 11.49 -8.22 18.93
C ARG A 163 10.48 -7.07 18.85
N VAL A 164 10.44 -6.35 17.72
CA VAL A 164 9.51 -5.26 17.51
C VAL A 164 8.06 -5.75 17.59
N MET A 165 7.69 -6.79 16.85
CA MET A 165 6.33 -7.33 16.88
C MET A 165 5.93 -7.84 18.27
N ARG A 166 6.86 -8.47 19.02
CA ARG A 166 6.59 -8.93 20.40
C ARG A 166 6.41 -7.81 21.41
N SER A 167 7.08 -6.68 21.20
CA SER A 167 7.00 -5.52 22.09
C SER A 167 5.77 -4.64 21.83
N ALA A 168 5.07 -4.83 20.71
CA ALA A 168 3.87 -4.10 20.40
C ALA A 168 2.67 -4.61 21.21
N ASN A 169 1.73 -3.72 21.57
CA ASN A 169 0.46 -4.12 22.15
C ASN A 169 -0.39 -4.89 21.13
N PHE A 170 -0.46 -4.40 19.89
CA PHE A 170 -1.11 -5.08 18.78
C PHE A 170 -0.22 -5.10 17.53
N VAL A 171 -0.36 -6.17 16.75
CA VAL A 171 0.21 -6.27 15.41
C VAL A 171 -0.93 -6.53 14.44
N ALA A 172 -0.97 -5.77 13.36
CA ALA A 172 -1.88 -5.96 12.25
C ALA A 172 -1.11 -6.25 10.96
N ALA A 173 -1.72 -6.96 10.02
CA ALA A 173 -1.20 -7.23 8.70
C ALA A 173 -2.25 -6.90 7.64
N VAL A 174 -1.83 -6.35 6.50
CA VAL A 174 -2.76 -5.93 5.43
C VAL A 174 -3.37 -7.09 4.65
N SER A 175 -2.87 -8.32 4.80
CA SER A 175 -3.33 -9.51 4.08
C SER A 175 -3.07 -10.78 4.88
N GLU A 176 -3.78 -11.86 4.52
CA GLU A 176 -3.69 -13.15 5.17
C GLU A 176 -2.27 -13.78 5.08
N PRO A 177 -1.60 -13.82 3.90
CA PRO A 177 -0.24 -14.34 3.82
C PRO A 177 0.77 -13.55 4.67
N LEU A 178 0.52 -12.25 4.84
CA LEU A 178 1.40 -11.41 5.68
C LEU A 178 1.14 -11.63 7.17
N ARG A 179 -0.11 -11.93 7.56
CA ARG A 179 -0.47 -12.39 8.91
C ARG A 179 0.28 -13.66 9.26
N GLU A 180 0.18 -14.69 8.41
CA GLU A 180 0.84 -15.97 8.60
C GLU A 180 2.36 -15.83 8.75
N TRP A 181 2.99 -15.02 7.88
CA TRP A 181 4.41 -14.71 7.99
C TRP A 181 4.74 -14.04 9.33
N GLY A 182 3.96 -13.06 9.74
CA GLY A 182 4.18 -12.32 10.97
C GLY A 182 4.02 -13.21 12.20
N GLU A 183 3.04 -14.11 12.23
CA GLU A 183 2.83 -15.10 13.28
C GLU A 183 3.98 -16.11 13.35
N ALA A 184 4.44 -16.62 12.20
CA ALA A 184 5.60 -17.50 12.12
C ALA A 184 6.90 -16.85 12.62
N VAL A 185 7.04 -15.53 12.45
CA VAL A 185 8.21 -14.77 12.94
C VAL A 185 8.07 -14.44 14.42
N SER A 186 6.93 -13.92 14.84
CA SER A 186 6.73 -13.37 16.19
C SER A 186 6.32 -14.42 17.22
N GLY A 187 5.61 -15.47 16.79
CA GLY A 187 5.00 -16.46 17.68
C GLY A 187 3.82 -15.88 18.47
N ARG A 188 3.09 -14.87 17.93
CA ARG A 188 1.90 -14.29 18.53
C ARG A 188 0.83 -14.08 17.48
N GLU A 189 -0.41 -14.02 17.90
CA GLU A 189 -1.56 -13.70 17.05
C GLU A 189 -1.43 -12.32 16.41
N ILE A 190 -1.82 -12.21 15.14
CA ILE A 190 -1.78 -11.00 14.33
C ILE A 190 -3.16 -10.79 13.69
N LEU A 191 -3.66 -9.57 13.77
CA LEU A 191 -4.94 -9.19 13.17
C LEU A 191 -4.80 -8.95 11.68
N VAL A 192 -5.74 -9.44 10.87
CA VAL A 192 -5.85 -8.98 9.48
C VAL A 192 -6.62 -7.67 9.48
N MET A 193 -5.96 -6.61 9.03
CA MET A 193 -6.55 -5.28 8.86
C MET A 193 -6.05 -4.67 7.56
N SER A 194 -6.83 -4.81 6.51
CA SER A 194 -6.54 -4.26 5.19
C SER A 194 -6.49 -2.74 5.20
N MET A 195 -5.79 -2.12 4.26
CA MET A 195 -5.84 -0.68 4.10
C MET A 195 -7.17 -0.26 3.49
N PRO A 196 -7.75 0.87 3.94
CA PRO A 196 -9.01 1.36 3.43
C PRO A 196 -8.86 1.92 2.01
N ILE A 197 -9.94 1.84 1.26
CA ILE A 197 -10.10 2.52 -0.03
C ILE A 197 -11.10 3.67 0.17
N ASN A 198 -10.71 4.88 -0.22
CA ASN A 198 -11.61 6.01 -0.21
C ASN A 198 -12.44 6.04 -1.50
N SER A 199 -13.75 5.76 -1.36
CA SER A 199 -14.72 5.78 -2.47
C SER A 199 -14.78 7.12 -3.21
N ASP A 200 -14.54 8.23 -2.51
CA ASP A 200 -14.63 9.58 -3.10
C ASP A 200 -13.63 9.82 -4.25
N ARG A 201 -12.64 8.92 -4.39
CA ARG A 201 -11.65 8.97 -5.49
C ARG A 201 -12.10 8.26 -6.75
N PHE A 202 -13.18 7.49 -6.67
CA PHE A 202 -13.68 6.70 -7.80
C PHE A 202 -15.03 7.23 -8.19
N PRO A 203 -15.26 7.46 -9.51
CA PRO A 203 -16.60 7.79 -9.99
C PRO A 203 -17.57 6.64 -9.70
N GLU A 204 -18.88 6.96 -9.73
CA GLU A 204 -19.92 5.94 -9.61
C GLU A 204 -19.64 4.77 -10.57
N PRO A 205 -19.71 3.53 -10.08
CA PRO A 205 -19.45 2.35 -10.89
C PRO A 205 -20.42 2.26 -12.08
N VAL A 206 -19.88 1.98 -13.25
CA VAL A 206 -20.65 1.75 -14.48
C VAL A 206 -20.28 0.40 -15.08
N ALA A 207 -21.11 -0.13 -15.98
CA ALA A 207 -20.77 -1.34 -16.72
C ALA A 207 -19.43 -1.17 -17.46
N ALA A 208 -18.66 -2.25 -17.55
CA ALA A 208 -17.37 -2.21 -18.22
C ALA A 208 -17.57 -2.02 -19.73
N PRO A 209 -16.86 -1.06 -20.38
CA PRO A 209 -16.94 -0.88 -21.82
C PRO A 209 -16.30 -2.08 -22.55
N SER A 210 -16.90 -2.48 -23.67
CA SER A 210 -16.41 -3.60 -24.48
C SER A 210 -15.10 -3.29 -25.22
N ASP A 211 -14.89 -2.02 -25.55
CA ASP A 211 -13.77 -1.48 -26.35
C ASP A 211 -12.74 -0.70 -25.51
N GLY A 212 -12.89 -0.71 -24.19
CA GLY A 212 -11.95 -0.07 -23.28
C GLY A 212 -10.57 -0.73 -23.28
N PRO A 213 -9.52 -0.01 -22.81
CA PRO A 213 -8.18 -0.59 -22.68
C PRO A 213 -8.13 -1.64 -21.57
N ILE A 214 -7.18 -2.56 -21.69
CA ILE A 214 -6.73 -3.38 -20.55
C ILE A 214 -5.85 -2.48 -19.69
N LEU A 215 -6.28 -2.24 -18.44
CA LEU A 215 -5.58 -1.33 -17.53
C LEU A 215 -4.65 -2.10 -16.59
N ALA A 216 -3.43 -1.61 -16.44
CA ALA A 216 -2.53 -2.02 -15.38
C ALA A 216 -1.98 -0.79 -14.65
N VAL A 217 -1.79 -0.87 -13.33
CA VAL A 217 -1.38 0.27 -12.51
C VAL A 217 -0.25 -0.14 -11.58
N GLY A 218 0.79 0.68 -11.49
CA GLY A 218 1.87 0.46 -10.54
C GLY A 218 3.21 1.00 -11.00
N ARG A 219 4.19 1.00 -10.09
CA ARG A 219 5.55 1.40 -10.44
C ARG A 219 6.12 0.48 -11.51
N LEU A 220 6.81 1.04 -12.49
CA LEU A 220 7.46 0.27 -13.56
C LEU A 220 8.74 -0.38 -13.04
N VAL A 221 8.57 -1.47 -12.29
CA VAL A 221 9.63 -2.30 -11.69
C VAL A 221 9.35 -3.78 -11.95
N LYS A 222 10.37 -4.62 -11.96
CA LYS A 222 10.26 -6.06 -12.25
C LYS A 222 9.26 -6.79 -11.38
N GLU A 223 9.12 -6.37 -10.13
CA GLU A 223 8.19 -6.97 -9.17
C GLU A 223 6.71 -6.85 -9.60
N LYS A 224 6.38 -5.90 -10.49
CA LYS A 224 5.02 -5.69 -11.00
C LYS A 224 4.66 -6.54 -12.23
N GLY A 225 5.63 -7.20 -12.87
CA GLY A 225 5.39 -8.19 -13.93
C GLY A 225 4.77 -7.64 -15.22
N PHE A 226 4.94 -6.34 -15.53
CA PHE A 226 4.37 -5.78 -16.76
C PHE A 226 4.99 -6.36 -18.03
N ASP A 227 6.21 -6.86 -17.97
CA ASP A 227 6.87 -7.64 -19.00
C ASP A 227 6.16 -8.97 -19.30
N VAL A 228 5.61 -9.62 -18.27
CA VAL A 228 4.77 -10.82 -18.40
C VAL A 228 3.46 -10.49 -19.11
N LEU A 229 2.81 -9.35 -18.73
CA LEU A 229 1.59 -8.89 -19.41
C LEU A 229 1.83 -8.63 -20.89
N ILE A 230 2.89 -7.91 -21.25
CA ILE A 230 3.23 -7.63 -22.66
C ILE A 230 3.47 -8.93 -23.42
N SER A 231 4.18 -9.90 -22.83
CA SER A 231 4.41 -11.21 -23.44
C SER A 231 3.10 -12.00 -23.61
N ALA A 232 2.21 -11.97 -22.61
CA ALA A 232 0.91 -12.63 -22.68
C ALA A 232 0.00 -12.04 -23.77
N MET A 233 0.03 -10.72 -23.93
CA MET A 233 -0.68 -10.04 -25.03
C MET A 233 -0.18 -10.44 -26.39
N ALA A 234 1.12 -10.62 -26.57
CA ALA A 234 1.72 -11.07 -27.84
C ALA A 234 1.29 -12.51 -28.21
N LEU A 235 0.90 -13.33 -27.22
CA LEU A 235 0.37 -14.68 -27.46
C LEU A 235 -1.13 -14.71 -27.75
N LEU A 236 -1.84 -13.59 -27.55
CA LEU A 236 -3.28 -13.53 -27.83
C LEU A 236 -3.52 -13.67 -29.34
N GLN A 237 -4.01 -14.86 -29.73
CA GLN A 237 -4.52 -15.10 -31.09
C GLN A 237 -6.02 -14.75 -31.09
N THR A 238 -6.34 -13.51 -31.43
CA THR A 238 -7.73 -13.03 -31.49
C THR A 238 -7.85 -11.95 -32.58
N ASP A 239 -9.03 -11.86 -33.18
CA ASP A 239 -9.38 -10.78 -34.10
C ASP A 239 -9.65 -9.44 -33.37
N GLU A 240 -9.83 -9.50 -32.04
CA GLU A 240 -10.00 -8.31 -31.22
C GLU A 240 -8.66 -7.60 -31.00
N LYS A 241 -8.64 -6.31 -31.28
CA LYS A 241 -7.49 -5.44 -30.97
C LYS A 241 -7.57 -5.00 -29.52
N PHE A 242 -6.74 -5.60 -28.67
CA PHE A 242 -6.56 -5.13 -27.31
C PHE A 242 -5.44 -4.11 -27.24
N ARG A 243 -5.68 -3.03 -26.49
CA ARG A 243 -4.69 -2.02 -26.12
C ARG A 243 -4.41 -2.10 -24.63
N ILE A 244 -3.13 -2.08 -24.27
CA ILE A 244 -2.72 -1.99 -22.87
C ILE A 244 -2.47 -0.53 -22.50
N ALA A 245 -3.07 -0.07 -21.40
CA ALA A 245 -2.73 1.19 -20.74
C ALA A 245 -2.05 0.89 -19.39
N ILE A 246 -0.82 1.32 -19.20
CA ILE A 246 -0.10 1.18 -17.94
C ILE A 246 0.10 2.55 -17.31
N VAL A 247 -0.40 2.72 -16.06
CA VAL A 247 -0.22 3.93 -15.26
C VAL A 247 0.92 3.72 -14.27
N GLY A 248 1.88 4.63 -14.27
CA GLY A 248 3.00 4.66 -13.35
C GLY A 248 4.33 4.99 -14.00
N GLU A 249 5.33 5.18 -13.17
CA GLU A 249 6.71 5.47 -13.57
C GLU A 249 7.69 4.47 -12.93
N GLY A 250 8.89 4.36 -13.52
CA GLY A 250 9.94 3.52 -12.96
C GLY A 250 11.04 3.15 -13.94
N PRO A 251 12.07 2.47 -13.44
CA PRO A 251 13.28 2.16 -14.22
C PRO A 251 13.03 1.21 -15.40
N GLU A 252 11.95 0.41 -15.40
CA GLU A 252 11.66 -0.54 -16.48
C GLU A 252 10.97 0.12 -17.70
N ARG A 253 10.64 1.44 -17.65
CA ARG A 253 9.90 2.13 -18.72
C ARG A 253 10.48 1.86 -20.11
N LYS A 254 11.80 2.05 -20.26
CA LYS A 254 12.48 1.84 -21.54
C LYS A 254 12.40 0.38 -22.00
N ALA A 255 12.67 -0.57 -21.12
CA ALA A 255 12.65 -2.00 -21.42
C ALA A 255 11.26 -2.48 -21.83
N LEU A 256 10.20 -2.00 -21.16
CA LEU A 256 8.81 -2.33 -21.50
C LEU A 256 8.39 -1.77 -22.85
N THR A 257 8.82 -0.53 -23.19
CA THR A 257 8.57 0.07 -24.50
C THR A 257 9.25 -0.73 -25.61
N GLU A 258 10.54 -1.09 -25.43
CA GLU A 258 11.30 -1.88 -26.40
C GLU A 258 10.70 -3.28 -26.59
N GLN A 259 10.25 -3.92 -25.50
CA GLN A 259 9.59 -5.23 -25.55
C GLN A 259 8.27 -5.17 -26.32
N ALA A 260 7.40 -4.19 -26.02
CA ALA A 260 6.12 -4.02 -26.69
C ALA A 260 6.29 -3.79 -28.21
N LEU A 261 7.25 -2.93 -28.59
CA LEU A 261 7.58 -2.66 -29.99
C LEU A 261 8.07 -3.93 -30.70
N LYS A 262 8.97 -4.68 -30.08
CA LYS A 262 9.51 -5.92 -30.64
C LYS A 262 8.44 -6.99 -30.85
N LEU A 263 7.45 -7.06 -29.96
CA LEU A 263 6.38 -8.05 -29.98
C LEU A 263 5.13 -7.59 -30.73
N GLY A 264 5.09 -6.33 -31.23
CA GLY A 264 3.95 -5.77 -31.93
C GLY A 264 2.71 -5.53 -31.03
N VAL A 265 2.94 -5.30 -29.73
CA VAL A 265 1.87 -5.06 -28.75
C VAL A 265 1.62 -3.56 -28.64
N GLU A 266 0.35 -3.16 -28.76
CA GLU A 266 -0.09 -1.76 -28.57
C GLU A 266 -0.05 -1.40 -27.08
N LEU A 267 0.86 -0.53 -26.67
CA LEU A 267 1.16 -0.17 -25.28
C LEU A 267 1.21 1.34 -25.08
N ASP A 268 0.34 1.84 -24.20
CA ASP A 268 0.36 3.21 -23.70
C ASP A 268 0.97 3.27 -22.30
N LEU A 269 2.13 3.91 -22.13
CA LEU A 269 2.73 4.23 -20.82
C LEU A 269 2.35 5.65 -20.41
N LEU A 270 1.33 5.78 -19.55
CA LEU A 270 0.65 7.06 -19.25
C LEU A 270 1.37 7.90 -18.18
N GLY A 271 2.45 7.36 -17.55
CA GLY A 271 3.10 8.05 -16.45
C GLY A 271 2.29 8.04 -15.16
N GLU A 272 2.66 8.90 -14.21
CA GLU A 272 1.90 9.07 -12.97
C GLU A 272 0.68 9.95 -13.22
N LEU A 273 -0.49 9.53 -12.72
CA LEU A 273 -1.76 10.25 -12.82
C LEU A 273 -2.25 10.68 -11.43
N SER A 274 -3.04 11.76 -11.38
CA SER A 274 -3.75 12.11 -10.16
C SER A 274 -4.79 11.03 -9.81
N PRO A 275 -5.19 10.90 -8.54
CA PRO A 275 -6.21 9.94 -8.13
C PRO A 275 -7.53 10.07 -8.90
N GLN A 276 -7.96 11.31 -9.23
CA GLN A 276 -9.16 11.56 -10.01
C GLN A 276 -9.02 11.05 -11.46
N MET A 277 -7.91 11.36 -12.13
CA MET A 277 -7.64 10.87 -13.48
C MET A 277 -7.53 9.35 -13.52
N LEU A 278 -6.93 8.75 -12.49
CA LEU A 278 -6.86 7.30 -12.34
C LEU A 278 -8.25 6.69 -12.16
N GLY A 279 -9.13 7.32 -11.37
CA GLY A 279 -10.52 6.89 -11.19
C GLY A 279 -11.31 6.88 -12.52
N GLU A 280 -11.17 7.92 -13.34
CA GLU A 280 -11.79 7.96 -14.68
C GLU A 280 -11.20 6.90 -15.61
N LEU A 281 -9.91 6.60 -15.48
CA LEU A 281 -9.27 5.57 -16.29
C LEU A 281 -9.76 4.16 -15.89
N TYR A 282 -9.93 3.89 -14.59
CA TYR A 282 -10.60 2.66 -14.15
C TYR A 282 -11.99 2.53 -14.74
N LYS A 283 -12.79 3.62 -14.75
CA LYS A 283 -14.14 3.64 -15.32
C LYS A 283 -14.16 3.33 -16.83
N SER A 284 -13.14 3.77 -17.56
CA SER A 284 -13.02 3.53 -19.01
C SER A 284 -12.34 2.21 -19.36
N ALA A 285 -11.77 1.51 -18.40
CA ALA A 285 -11.09 0.23 -18.61
C ALA A 285 -12.08 -0.91 -18.86
N ARG A 286 -11.75 -1.82 -19.78
CA ARG A 286 -12.48 -3.06 -20.00
C ARG A 286 -12.35 -3.98 -18.77
N PHE A 287 -11.13 -4.22 -18.31
CA PHE A 287 -10.79 -4.92 -17.08
C PHE A 287 -9.38 -4.52 -16.64
N VAL A 288 -8.99 -4.96 -15.46
CA VAL A 288 -7.68 -4.62 -14.84
C VAL A 288 -6.80 -5.85 -14.77
N VAL A 289 -5.50 -5.69 -15.00
CA VAL A 289 -4.52 -6.76 -14.86
C VAL A 289 -3.48 -6.39 -13.79
N VAL A 290 -3.26 -7.32 -12.87
CA VAL A 290 -2.27 -7.19 -11.78
C VAL A 290 -1.28 -8.36 -11.84
N PRO A 291 -0.33 -8.35 -12.79
CA PRO A 291 0.54 -9.50 -13.10
C PRO A 291 1.75 -9.57 -12.17
N SER A 292 1.58 -9.16 -10.93
CA SER A 292 2.68 -8.97 -9.97
C SER A 292 3.38 -10.29 -9.63
N ARG A 293 4.72 -10.26 -9.59
CA ARG A 293 5.55 -11.34 -9.03
C ARG A 293 5.56 -11.32 -7.50
N ARG A 294 5.25 -10.16 -6.94
CA ARG A 294 5.18 -9.97 -5.49
C ARG A 294 4.28 -8.78 -5.16
N GLU A 295 3.40 -8.99 -4.22
CA GLU A 295 2.48 -7.97 -3.73
C GLU A 295 2.34 -8.08 -2.20
N GLY A 296 2.06 -6.97 -1.54
CA GLY A 296 1.72 -6.97 -0.12
C GLY A 296 0.22 -7.16 0.10
N TYR A 297 -0.55 -6.21 -0.39
CA TYR A 297 -2.00 -6.19 -0.28
C TYR A 297 -2.72 -6.36 -1.61
N GLY A 298 -2.31 -5.61 -2.64
CA GLY A 298 -3.01 -5.59 -3.92
C GLY A 298 -3.96 -4.41 -4.06
N LEU A 299 -3.52 -3.20 -3.65
CA LEU A 299 -4.34 -1.98 -3.74
C LEU A 299 -5.00 -1.80 -5.10
N VAL A 300 -4.30 -2.11 -6.18
CA VAL A 300 -4.83 -2.01 -7.55
C VAL A 300 -6.03 -2.93 -7.78
N ALA A 301 -6.00 -4.15 -7.22
CA ALA A 301 -7.15 -5.05 -7.29
C ALA A 301 -8.34 -4.53 -6.46
N ALA A 302 -8.08 -3.93 -5.31
CA ALA A 302 -9.11 -3.30 -4.48
C ALA A 302 -9.70 -2.05 -5.16
N GLU A 303 -8.88 -1.24 -5.83
CA GLU A 303 -9.30 -0.08 -6.62
C GLU A 303 -10.13 -0.49 -7.85
N ALA A 304 -9.74 -1.57 -8.51
CA ALA A 304 -10.52 -2.15 -9.61
C ALA A 304 -11.91 -2.62 -9.13
N ALA A 305 -11.96 -3.30 -7.98
CA ALA A 305 -13.23 -3.70 -7.35
C ALA A 305 -14.11 -2.49 -7.01
N ALA A 306 -13.51 -1.40 -6.50
CA ALA A 306 -14.21 -0.13 -6.23
C ALA A 306 -14.85 0.47 -7.49
N SER A 307 -14.26 0.23 -8.65
CA SER A 307 -14.70 0.73 -9.96
C SER A 307 -15.53 -0.29 -10.74
N ALA A 308 -15.98 -1.38 -10.12
CA ALA A 308 -16.66 -2.50 -10.76
C ALA A 308 -15.91 -3.05 -11.99
N ARG A 309 -14.59 -3.22 -11.88
CA ARG A 309 -13.76 -3.83 -12.94
C ARG A 309 -13.34 -5.23 -12.54
N ALA A 310 -13.54 -6.18 -13.46
CA ALA A 310 -12.98 -7.53 -13.32
C ALA A 310 -11.46 -7.45 -13.24
N VAL A 311 -10.84 -8.38 -12.52
CA VAL A 311 -9.38 -8.39 -12.32
C VAL A 311 -8.79 -9.71 -12.78
N VAL A 312 -7.78 -9.66 -13.64
CA VAL A 312 -6.88 -10.79 -13.86
C VAL A 312 -5.63 -10.55 -13.00
N GLY A 313 -5.46 -11.33 -11.94
CA GLY A 313 -4.42 -11.10 -10.94
C GLY A 313 -3.53 -12.30 -10.69
N SER A 314 -2.25 -12.07 -10.41
CA SER A 314 -1.35 -13.15 -9.99
C SER A 314 -1.69 -13.64 -8.58
N ARG A 315 -1.54 -14.95 -8.34
CA ARG A 315 -1.79 -15.62 -7.06
C ARG A 315 -0.64 -15.35 -6.07
N VAL A 316 -0.43 -14.07 -5.72
CA VAL A 316 0.64 -13.62 -4.83
C VAL A 316 0.15 -12.60 -3.80
N GLY A 317 0.71 -12.65 -2.60
CA GLY A 317 0.40 -11.71 -1.52
C GLY A 317 -1.10 -11.65 -1.23
N GLY A 318 -1.63 -10.45 -1.04
CA GLY A 318 -3.06 -10.24 -0.74
C GLY A 318 -3.98 -10.20 -1.96
N ILE A 319 -3.49 -10.42 -3.19
CA ILE A 319 -4.35 -10.42 -4.38
C ILE A 319 -5.45 -11.51 -4.29
N PRO A 320 -5.15 -12.75 -3.86
CA PRO A 320 -6.18 -13.79 -3.72
C PRO A 320 -7.26 -13.45 -2.67
N ASP A 321 -6.95 -12.60 -1.70
CA ASP A 321 -7.94 -12.15 -0.70
C ASP A 321 -8.98 -11.19 -1.31
N LEU A 322 -8.68 -10.60 -2.48
CA LEU A 322 -9.48 -9.55 -3.14
C LEU A 322 -10.25 -10.06 -4.35
N ILE A 323 -9.85 -11.17 -4.95
CA ILE A 323 -10.43 -11.72 -6.17
C ILE A 323 -11.07 -13.06 -5.85
N GLU A 324 -12.37 -13.17 -6.13
CA GLU A 324 -13.07 -14.46 -6.16
C GLU A 324 -12.91 -15.06 -7.57
N ASP A 325 -12.11 -16.15 -7.64
CA ASP A 325 -11.70 -16.76 -8.91
C ASP A 325 -12.91 -17.29 -9.69
N GLY A 326 -13.07 -16.86 -10.95
CA GLY A 326 -14.22 -17.18 -11.80
C GLY A 326 -15.51 -16.40 -11.48
N VAL A 327 -15.50 -15.45 -10.53
CA VAL A 327 -16.68 -14.65 -10.13
C VAL A 327 -16.43 -13.16 -10.27
N SER A 328 -15.35 -12.63 -9.67
CA SER A 328 -14.97 -11.22 -9.79
C SER A 328 -13.70 -11.01 -10.62
N GLY A 329 -13.08 -12.09 -11.06
CA GLY A 329 -11.86 -12.07 -11.87
C GLY A 329 -11.25 -13.45 -12.02
N ILE A 330 -10.00 -13.51 -12.45
CA ILE A 330 -9.23 -14.73 -12.64
C ILE A 330 -7.90 -14.63 -11.92
N LEU A 331 -7.54 -15.69 -11.19
CA LEU A 331 -6.24 -15.82 -10.55
C LEU A 331 -5.31 -16.70 -11.38
N VAL A 332 -4.11 -16.19 -11.68
CA VAL A 332 -3.07 -16.89 -12.46
C VAL A 332 -1.79 -17.05 -11.64
N GLU A 333 -0.97 -18.05 -11.99
CA GLU A 333 0.33 -18.18 -11.35
C GLU A 333 1.28 -17.05 -11.81
N PRO A 334 2.14 -16.53 -10.91
CA PRO A 334 3.09 -15.49 -11.28
C PRO A 334 4.08 -16.01 -12.32
N ASP A 335 4.50 -15.14 -13.24
CA ASP A 335 5.39 -15.46 -14.36
C ASP A 335 4.86 -16.45 -15.41
N ASP A 336 3.62 -16.93 -15.28
CA ASP A 336 3.00 -17.81 -16.27
C ASP A 336 2.34 -17.01 -17.39
N VAL A 337 3.11 -16.78 -18.46
CA VAL A 337 2.68 -16.03 -19.65
C VAL A 337 1.50 -16.69 -20.37
N GLU A 338 1.50 -18.04 -20.45
CA GLU A 338 0.44 -18.78 -21.16
C GLU A 338 -0.87 -18.74 -20.37
N GLN A 339 -0.80 -18.98 -19.05
CA GLN A 339 -1.97 -18.91 -18.20
C GLN A 339 -2.56 -17.49 -18.20
N LEU A 340 -1.73 -16.47 -18.12
CA LEU A 340 -2.16 -15.08 -18.22
C LEU A 340 -2.83 -14.79 -19.56
N SER A 341 -2.23 -15.22 -20.69
CA SER A 341 -2.82 -15.05 -22.02
C SER A 341 -4.18 -15.70 -22.14
N LYS A 342 -4.36 -16.94 -21.62
CA LYS A 342 -5.66 -17.63 -21.59
C LYS A 342 -6.67 -16.86 -20.74
N ALA A 343 -6.26 -16.38 -19.56
CA ALA A 343 -7.13 -15.59 -18.68
C ALA A 343 -7.61 -14.28 -19.33
N LEU A 344 -6.73 -13.57 -20.01
CA LEU A 344 -7.08 -12.34 -20.74
C LEU A 344 -8.15 -12.56 -21.82
N LYS A 345 -8.19 -13.77 -22.43
CA LYS A 345 -9.16 -14.12 -23.45
C LYS A 345 -10.55 -14.46 -22.89
N ILE A 346 -10.61 -15.06 -21.69
CA ILE A 346 -11.84 -15.61 -21.13
C ILE A 346 -12.47 -14.78 -20.01
N VAL A 347 -11.75 -13.76 -19.50
CA VAL A 347 -12.28 -12.90 -18.43
C VAL A 347 -13.51 -12.17 -18.96
N ASP A 348 -14.64 -12.26 -18.24
CA ASP A 348 -15.83 -11.47 -18.55
C ASP A 348 -15.71 -10.10 -17.85
N PRO A 349 -15.69 -9.00 -18.59
CA PRO A 349 -15.66 -7.66 -18.01
C PRO A 349 -16.81 -7.37 -17.02
N ASN A 350 -17.95 -8.04 -17.17
CA ASN A 350 -19.12 -7.87 -16.29
C ASN A 350 -18.91 -8.49 -14.88
N TRP A 351 -17.94 -9.37 -14.69
CA TRP A 351 -17.61 -9.92 -13.38
C TRP A 351 -17.16 -8.86 -12.38
N GLY A 352 -16.74 -7.69 -12.86
CA GLY A 352 -16.36 -6.58 -11.99
C GLY A 352 -17.46 -6.15 -11.01
N ALA A 353 -18.74 -6.31 -11.39
CA ALA A 353 -19.85 -5.99 -10.50
C ALA A 353 -19.88 -6.86 -9.22
N ALA A 354 -19.45 -8.11 -9.30
CA ALA A 354 -19.33 -8.98 -8.14
C ALA A 354 -18.24 -8.52 -7.14
N GLY A 355 -17.20 -7.84 -7.64
CA GLY A 355 -16.13 -7.27 -6.81
C GLY A 355 -16.59 -6.13 -5.89
N LEU A 356 -17.69 -5.44 -6.20
CA LEU A 356 -18.22 -4.34 -5.40
C LEU A 356 -18.57 -4.75 -3.97
N SER A 357 -19.07 -5.95 -3.75
CA SER A 357 -19.40 -6.45 -2.40
C SER A 357 -18.15 -6.53 -1.53
N LYS A 358 -17.03 -6.96 -2.09
CA LYS A 358 -15.73 -6.98 -1.41
C LYS A 358 -15.23 -5.56 -1.13
N PHE A 359 -15.39 -4.65 -2.10
CA PHE A 359 -15.01 -3.24 -1.92
C PHE A 359 -15.76 -2.58 -0.76
N HIS A 360 -17.07 -2.83 -0.58
CA HIS A 360 -17.82 -2.25 0.53
C HIS A 360 -17.21 -2.62 1.89
N SER A 361 -16.64 -3.83 2.02
CA SER A 361 -15.94 -4.24 3.24
C SER A 361 -14.62 -3.49 3.48
N LEU A 362 -14.01 -2.91 2.44
CA LEU A 362 -12.74 -2.17 2.46
C LEU A 362 -12.93 -0.65 2.59
N GLY A 363 -14.17 -0.16 2.58
CA GLY A 363 -14.49 1.26 2.67
C GLY A 363 -14.07 1.89 4.00
N LEU A 364 -13.93 3.23 4.00
CA LEU A 364 -13.47 4.01 5.15
C LEU A 364 -14.29 3.76 6.41
N ASP A 365 -15.61 3.55 6.30
CA ASP A 365 -16.51 3.38 7.46
C ASP A 365 -16.28 2.04 8.16
N ASN A 366 -16.14 0.95 7.39
CA ASN A 366 -15.84 -0.37 7.94
C ASN A 366 -14.43 -0.39 8.55
N HIS A 367 -13.47 0.24 7.89
CA HIS A 367 -12.12 0.37 8.44
C HIS A 367 -12.12 1.22 9.73
N SER A 368 -12.90 2.30 9.79
CA SER A 368 -13.07 3.09 11.01
C SER A 368 -13.67 2.27 12.14
N SER A 369 -14.62 1.40 11.86
CA SER A 369 -15.21 0.49 12.86
C SER A 369 -14.18 -0.49 13.41
N ALA A 370 -13.38 -1.14 12.56
CA ALA A 370 -12.30 -2.02 12.96
C ALA A 370 -11.24 -1.28 13.81
N LEU A 371 -10.90 -0.05 13.43
CA LEU A 371 -9.98 0.80 14.20
C LEU A 371 -10.58 1.21 15.56
N ARG A 372 -11.89 1.46 15.63
CA ARG A 372 -12.58 1.75 16.89
C ARG A 372 -12.41 0.59 17.85
N ASP A 373 -12.67 -0.63 17.40
CA ASP A 373 -12.53 -1.83 18.22
C ASP A 373 -11.08 -2.01 18.67
N LEU A 374 -10.11 -1.87 17.74
CA LEU A 374 -8.69 -1.94 18.05
C LEU A 374 -8.28 -0.92 19.12
N TYR A 375 -8.60 0.36 18.93
CA TYR A 375 -8.20 1.43 19.85
C TYR A 375 -8.92 1.38 21.19
N SER A 376 -10.19 0.94 21.22
CA SER A 376 -10.95 0.78 22.47
C SER A 376 -10.41 -0.34 23.35
N ASN A 377 -9.79 -1.35 22.75
CA ASN A 377 -9.19 -2.50 23.44
C ASN A 377 -7.73 -2.28 23.85
N LEU A 378 -7.15 -1.10 23.55
CA LEU A 378 -5.80 -0.77 24.01
C LEU A 378 -5.77 -0.67 25.54
N THR A 379 -5.10 -1.60 26.19
CA THR A 379 -4.75 -1.54 27.59
C THR A 379 -3.35 -0.98 27.74
N PHE A 380 -3.20 0.00 28.64
CA PHE A 380 -1.86 0.46 29.02
C PHE A 380 -1.28 -0.56 30.01
N THR A 381 -0.21 -1.21 29.62
CA THR A 381 0.59 -2.05 30.54
C THR A 381 1.63 -1.20 31.26
#